data_462816a7d1faccca69197d5b5d9188ff
#
_entry.id   462816a7d1faccca69197d5b5d9188ff
#
_cell.length_a   1.000
_cell.length_b   1.000
_cell.length_c   1.000
_cell.angle_alpha   90.00
_cell.angle_beta   90.00
_cell.angle_gamma   90.00
#
_symmetry.space_group_name_H-M   'P 1'
#
loop_
_entity.id
_entity.type
_entity.pdbx_description
1 polymer ?
#
loop_
_entity_poly.entity_id
_entity_poly.type
_entity_poly.pdbx_seq_one_letter_code
_entity_poly.pdbx_strand_id
1 'polypeptide(L)'
;MKSIRIATAVAVVGLVAVCATASAIGSTTKSVTISVASLIPGSTPAAIQQFNAQVAEFEKANPSIKIKPVEYQWTGPTFAAKLAAGTLPTVFEVPFTDARSLGDNGQLADISSYVKALPYFSKYNKAVLAEGTDSKGQIVALPKGAYAQALHYNRKLFSQAGLNPNKPPTTWAQVETDALAISQKTGKPGYVQMAKDDNTAGWILTTVVYSLGGRMETGIGSKAKATLDNPQTVAALNLLHHMRWTDNSMGSNFDYGWSDINQAFAAGNVGMYVSGSDVYTNLVQASNIDPSIYGLAPLPLAKNKNAGVLGGGTLAAVKPSANTAERAAAVKWIDFFYESPLISKAQAIRNAQTLVANKQPVGVPALPLFNKAQYDLSQTWIKPYINVPIGQMKPFTTGIFNQTVVPEPEAATQSVYHSLDAVVEAVLTDKNANIQSMLQQANSTAQSAISSGD
;
A
#
# COMPACT_ATOMS: atom_id res chain seq x y z
N MET A 1 31.17 -42.07 -104.02
CA MET A 1 29.96 -42.89 -103.92
C MET A 1 29.72 -43.05 -102.45
N LYS A 2 28.57 -42.65 -102.00
CA LYS A 2 27.93 -42.71 -100.66
C LYS A 2 28.82 -42.39 -99.46
N SER A 3 28.71 -41.13 -99.03
CA SER A 3 29.08 -40.54 -97.79
C SER A 3 28.15 -40.97 -96.65
N ILE A 4 28.73 -41.49 -95.61
CA ILE A 4 28.00 -41.76 -94.31
C ILE A 4 28.32 -40.58 -93.37
N ARG A 5 27.27 -39.86 -93.04
CA ARG A 5 27.31 -38.82 -92.03
C ARG A 5 27.05 -39.44 -90.66
N ILE A 6 28.05 -39.34 -89.74
CA ILE A 6 27.85 -39.70 -88.39
C ILE A 6 27.31 -38.47 -87.63
N ALA A 7 26.15 -38.59 -87.07
CA ALA A 7 25.54 -37.56 -86.23
C ALA A 7 25.94 -37.81 -84.77
N THR A 8 26.69 -36.85 -84.19
CA THR A 8 27.06 -36.86 -82.81
C THR A 8 25.91 -36.25 -81.99
N ALA A 9 25.28 -37.03 -81.13
CA ALA A 9 24.25 -36.57 -80.26
C ALA A 9 24.95 -36.01 -78.95
N VAL A 10 24.79 -34.73 -78.73
CA VAL A 10 25.21 -34.07 -77.45
C VAL A 10 24.04 -34.15 -76.47
N ALA A 11 24.21 -34.95 -75.41
CA ALA A 11 23.23 -35.00 -74.32
C ALA A 11 23.45 -33.82 -73.38
N VAL A 12 22.56 -32.85 -73.39
CA VAL A 12 22.53 -31.76 -72.40
C VAL A 12 21.78 -32.29 -71.19
N VAL A 13 22.54 -32.52 -70.09
CA VAL A 13 21.95 -32.81 -68.78
C VAL A 13 21.55 -31.48 -68.18
N GLY A 14 20.25 -31.18 -68.21
CA GLY A 14 19.66 -30.04 -67.54
C GLY A 14 19.58 -30.30 -66.01
N LEU A 15 20.41 -29.60 -65.29
CA LEU A 15 20.34 -29.55 -63.80
C LEU A 15 19.14 -28.64 -63.44
N VAL A 16 18.00 -29.21 -63.07
CA VAL A 16 16.88 -28.46 -62.48
C VAL A 16 17.24 -28.20 -61.02
N ALA A 17 17.72 -26.98 -60.73
CA ALA A 17 17.83 -26.50 -59.38
C ALA A 17 16.44 -26.18 -58.84
N VAL A 18 15.89 -27.06 -58.02
CA VAL A 18 14.67 -26.80 -57.23
C VAL A 18 15.06 -25.86 -56.11
N CYS A 19 14.89 -24.55 -56.31
CA CYS A 19 14.90 -23.58 -55.21
C CYS A 19 13.72 -23.83 -54.31
N ALA A 20 13.89 -24.62 -53.25
CA ALA A 20 12.98 -24.69 -52.15
C ALA A 20 13.01 -23.33 -51.44
N THR A 21 12.11 -22.41 -51.82
CA THR A 21 11.81 -21.23 -51.02
C THR A 21 11.15 -21.73 -49.73
N ALA A 22 11.96 -21.89 -48.66
CA ALA A 22 11.42 -22.02 -47.32
C ALA A 22 10.68 -20.71 -47.01
N SER A 23 9.37 -20.70 -47.25
CA SER A 23 8.50 -19.68 -46.71
C SER A 23 8.62 -19.81 -45.20
N ALA A 24 9.44 -18.98 -44.56
CA ALA A 24 9.38 -18.75 -43.15
C ALA A 24 7.97 -18.23 -42.86
N ILE A 25 7.07 -19.13 -42.47
CA ILE A 25 5.81 -18.75 -41.84
C ILE A 25 6.20 -18.05 -40.55
N GLY A 26 6.51 -16.78 -40.65
CA GLY A 26 6.61 -15.90 -39.51
C GLY A 26 5.21 -15.92 -38.87
N SER A 27 5.07 -16.73 -37.83
CA SER A 27 3.95 -16.61 -36.92
C SER A 27 3.93 -15.18 -36.45
N THR A 28 3.14 -14.31 -37.07
CA THR A 28 2.83 -12.98 -36.54
C THR A 28 2.07 -13.20 -35.27
N THR A 29 2.80 -13.34 -34.14
CA THR A 29 2.22 -13.30 -32.82
C THR A 29 1.44 -11.99 -32.75
N LYS A 30 0.11 -12.10 -32.77
CA LYS A 30 -0.80 -10.96 -32.74
C LYS A 30 -0.42 -10.14 -31.48
N SER A 31 0.07 -8.91 -31.68
CA SER A 31 0.45 -8.06 -30.57
C SER A 31 -0.79 -7.70 -29.75
N VAL A 32 -0.63 -7.72 -28.44
CA VAL A 32 -1.68 -7.30 -27.49
C VAL A 32 -1.33 -5.90 -26.98
N THR A 33 -2.31 -5.00 -26.97
CA THR A 33 -2.17 -3.67 -26.40
C THR A 33 -2.98 -3.59 -25.12
N ILE A 34 -2.34 -3.19 -24.01
CA ILE A 34 -3.00 -2.92 -22.73
C ILE A 34 -2.82 -1.46 -22.35
N SER A 35 -3.87 -0.84 -21.81
CA SER A 35 -3.78 0.49 -21.20
C SER A 35 -3.44 0.37 -19.71
N VAL A 36 -2.51 1.18 -19.22
CA VAL A 36 -2.07 1.12 -17.85
C VAL A 36 -2.11 2.49 -17.18
N ALA A 37 -2.71 2.55 -16.01
CA ALA A 37 -2.89 3.75 -15.20
C ALA A 37 -1.90 3.72 -14.04
N SER A 38 -0.65 4.07 -14.31
CA SER A 38 0.41 4.19 -13.30
C SER A 38 0.86 5.64 -13.09
N LEU A 39 0.19 6.57 -13.77
CA LEU A 39 0.33 8.01 -13.60
C LEU A 39 -1.00 8.59 -13.14
N ILE A 40 -0.95 9.55 -12.23
CA ILE A 40 -2.13 10.34 -11.82
C ILE A 40 -2.25 11.60 -12.66
N PRO A 41 -3.45 12.15 -12.82
CA PRO A 41 -3.66 13.43 -13.50
C PRO A 41 -2.78 14.54 -12.89
N GLY A 42 -2.10 15.29 -13.74
CA GLY A 42 -1.18 16.34 -13.31
C GLY A 42 0.23 15.85 -12.92
N SER A 43 0.59 14.62 -13.26
CA SER A 43 1.97 14.11 -13.08
C SER A 43 3.00 15.02 -13.76
N THR A 44 4.15 15.22 -13.10
CA THR A 44 5.22 16.10 -13.63
C THR A 44 5.83 15.55 -14.92
N PRO A 45 6.37 16.40 -15.81
CA PRO A 45 7.06 15.95 -17.01
C PRO A 45 8.17 14.93 -16.72
N ALA A 46 8.90 15.07 -15.61
CA ALA A 46 9.93 14.14 -15.20
C ALA A 46 9.35 12.76 -14.84
N ALA A 47 8.23 12.70 -14.13
CA ALA A 47 7.53 11.45 -13.80
C ALA A 47 7.03 10.75 -15.08
N ILE A 48 6.46 11.50 -16.02
CA ILE A 48 6.00 10.99 -17.32
C ILE A 48 7.19 10.43 -18.12
N GLN A 49 8.31 11.14 -18.18
CA GLN A 49 9.52 10.68 -18.87
C GLN A 49 10.06 9.39 -18.26
N GLN A 50 10.15 9.31 -16.94
CA GLN A 50 10.59 8.11 -16.23
C GLN A 50 9.66 6.92 -16.52
N PHE A 51 8.37 7.13 -16.46
CA PHE A 51 7.37 6.10 -16.77
C PHE A 51 7.52 5.61 -18.21
N ASN A 52 7.65 6.50 -19.19
CA ASN A 52 7.84 6.14 -20.59
C ASN A 52 9.13 5.34 -20.82
N ALA A 53 10.21 5.63 -20.09
CA ALA A 53 11.44 4.83 -20.15
C ALA A 53 11.22 3.40 -19.65
N GLN A 54 10.42 3.21 -18.58
CA GLN A 54 10.04 1.88 -18.08
C GLN A 54 9.13 1.14 -19.06
N VAL A 55 8.20 1.83 -19.72
CA VAL A 55 7.38 1.27 -20.80
C VAL A 55 8.26 0.74 -21.93
N ALA A 56 9.20 1.56 -22.40
CA ALA A 56 10.10 1.14 -23.49
C ALA A 56 10.94 -0.09 -23.12
N GLU A 57 11.39 -0.17 -21.87
CA GLU A 57 12.13 -1.34 -21.37
C GLU A 57 11.25 -2.59 -21.32
N PHE A 58 10.03 -2.47 -20.81
CA PHE A 58 9.06 -3.57 -20.78
C PHE A 58 8.75 -4.09 -22.19
N GLU A 59 8.46 -3.19 -23.13
CA GLU A 59 8.15 -3.55 -24.52
C GLU A 59 9.34 -4.21 -25.22
N LYS A 60 10.56 -3.77 -24.92
CA LYS A 60 11.79 -4.41 -25.43
C LYS A 60 11.91 -5.86 -24.93
N ALA A 61 11.56 -6.11 -23.67
CA ALA A 61 11.57 -7.46 -23.09
C ALA A 61 10.35 -8.31 -23.51
N ASN A 62 9.26 -7.67 -23.94
CA ASN A 62 8.00 -8.30 -24.33
C ASN A 62 7.50 -7.75 -25.69
N PRO A 63 8.14 -8.08 -26.84
CA PRO A 63 7.86 -7.42 -28.12
C PRO A 63 6.41 -7.58 -28.63
N SER A 64 5.71 -8.62 -28.15
CA SER A 64 4.29 -8.88 -28.48
C SER A 64 3.30 -8.10 -27.60
N ILE A 65 3.76 -7.32 -26.63
CA ILE A 65 2.91 -6.51 -25.76
C ILE A 65 3.22 -5.03 -25.98
N LYS A 66 2.16 -4.24 -26.17
CA LYS A 66 2.22 -2.79 -26.27
C LYS A 66 1.52 -2.15 -25.07
N ILE A 67 2.17 -1.15 -24.47
CA ILE A 67 1.64 -0.40 -23.35
C ILE A 67 1.12 0.95 -23.84
N LYS A 68 -0.14 1.25 -23.51
CA LYS A 68 -0.73 2.57 -23.68
C LYS A 68 -0.81 3.24 -22.32
N PRO A 69 0.08 4.18 -21.98
CA PRO A 69 -0.02 4.96 -20.76
C PRO A 69 -1.32 5.76 -20.72
N VAL A 70 -1.96 5.78 -19.56
CA VAL A 70 -3.14 6.62 -19.31
C VAL A 70 -3.03 7.20 -17.90
N GLU A 71 -3.51 8.44 -17.73
CA GLU A 71 -3.64 9.06 -16.44
C GLU A 71 -4.99 8.67 -15.82
N TYR A 72 -4.94 8.18 -14.60
CA TYR A 72 -6.14 7.80 -13.86
C TYR A 72 -5.83 7.81 -12.37
N GLN A 73 -6.74 8.35 -11.59
CA GLN A 73 -6.74 8.27 -10.15
C GLN A 73 -8.02 7.60 -9.68
N TRP A 74 -7.87 6.62 -8.79
CA TRP A 74 -9.00 5.97 -8.17
C TRP A 74 -9.79 6.95 -7.31
N THR A 75 -11.09 6.99 -7.54
CA THR A 75 -12.13 7.41 -6.59
C THR A 75 -13.36 6.56 -6.89
N GLY A 76 -14.21 6.30 -5.90
CA GLY A 76 -15.44 5.51 -6.13
C GLY A 76 -16.27 6.05 -7.32
N PRO A 77 -16.58 7.36 -7.38
CA PRO A 77 -17.33 7.92 -8.52
C PRO A 77 -16.61 7.80 -9.86
N THR A 78 -15.29 8.03 -9.94
CA THR A 78 -14.55 7.90 -11.21
C THR A 78 -14.47 6.46 -11.68
N PHE A 79 -14.32 5.51 -10.75
CA PHE A 79 -14.35 4.09 -11.07
C PHE A 79 -15.73 3.67 -11.62
N ALA A 80 -16.81 3.98 -10.89
CA ALA A 80 -18.16 3.61 -11.31
C ALA A 80 -18.52 4.17 -12.69
N ALA A 81 -18.19 5.45 -12.95
CA ALA A 81 -18.42 6.08 -14.25
C ALA A 81 -17.65 5.39 -15.39
N LYS A 82 -16.35 5.10 -15.18
CA LYS A 82 -15.53 4.44 -16.19
C LYS A 82 -15.90 2.96 -16.40
N LEU A 83 -16.31 2.26 -15.35
CA LEU A 83 -16.82 0.89 -15.44
C LEU A 83 -18.09 0.86 -16.29
N ALA A 84 -19.06 1.72 -15.99
CA ALA A 84 -20.33 1.81 -16.74
C ALA A 84 -20.10 2.19 -18.22
N ALA A 85 -19.16 3.09 -18.49
CA ALA A 85 -18.78 3.50 -19.85
C ALA A 85 -17.88 2.49 -20.58
N GLY A 86 -17.41 1.42 -19.93
CA GLY A 86 -16.46 0.46 -20.50
C GLY A 86 -15.07 1.06 -20.80
N THR A 87 -14.71 2.18 -20.17
CA THR A 87 -13.47 2.94 -20.42
C THR A 87 -12.41 2.79 -19.35
N LEU A 88 -12.57 1.82 -18.43
CA LEU A 88 -11.51 1.51 -17.45
C LEU A 88 -10.20 1.14 -18.16
N PRO A 89 -9.04 1.62 -17.67
CA PRO A 89 -7.76 1.10 -18.11
C PRO A 89 -7.67 -0.42 -17.92
N THR A 90 -6.84 -1.09 -18.72
CA THR A 90 -6.67 -2.54 -18.55
C THR A 90 -6.06 -2.86 -17.19
N VAL A 91 -5.07 -2.07 -16.75
CA VAL A 91 -4.47 -2.12 -15.40
C VAL A 91 -4.69 -0.79 -14.72
N PHE A 92 -5.19 -0.82 -13.50
CA PHE A 92 -5.42 0.37 -12.67
C PHE A 92 -5.25 0.04 -11.19
N GLU A 93 -5.18 1.08 -10.36
CA GLU A 93 -4.97 0.93 -8.93
C GLU A 93 -6.30 0.97 -8.19
N VAL A 94 -6.42 0.15 -7.14
CA VAL A 94 -7.54 0.15 -6.20
C VAL A 94 -7.01 0.08 -4.76
N PRO A 95 -7.66 0.71 -3.78
CA PRO A 95 -7.27 0.54 -2.37
C PRO A 95 -7.60 -0.88 -1.87
N PHE A 96 -6.95 -1.30 -0.78
CA PHE A 96 -7.21 -2.58 -0.13
C PHE A 96 -8.68 -2.71 0.29
N THR A 97 -9.28 -1.60 0.74
CA THR A 97 -10.67 -1.54 1.23
C THR A 97 -11.72 -1.94 0.20
N ASP A 98 -11.42 -1.81 -1.10
CA ASP A 98 -12.42 -1.96 -2.16
C ASP A 98 -12.27 -3.25 -2.97
N ALA A 99 -11.04 -3.80 -3.05
CA ALA A 99 -10.73 -4.85 -4.01
C ALA A 99 -11.58 -6.12 -3.83
N ARG A 100 -11.83 -6.55 -2.60
CA ARG A 100 -12.65 -7.74 -2.30
C ARG A 100 -14.10 -7.55 -2.77
N SER A 101 -14.73 -6.45 -2.36
CA SER A 101 -16.10 -6.12 -2.76
C SER A 101 -16.25 -6.00 -4.28
N LEU A 102 -15.30 -5.33 -4.94
CA LEU A 102 -15.28 -5.21 -6.40
C LEU A 102 -15.11 -6.57 -7.08
N GLY A 103 -14.28 -7.46 -6.52
CA GLY A 103 -14.09 -8.83 -6.99
C GLY A 103 -15.36 -9.66 -6.85
N ASP A 104 -15.99 -9.63 -5.69
CA ASP A 104 -17.23 -10.34 -5.40
C ASP A 104 -18.37 -9.93 -6.34
N ASN A 105 -18.41 -8.65 -6.70
CA ASN A 105 -19.37 -8.08 -7.66
C ASN A 105 -18.99 -8.29 -9.13
N GLY A 106 -17.88 -8.99 -9.42
CA GLY A 106 -17.41 -9.24 -10.80
C GLY A 106 -16.92 -7.99 -11.54
N GLN A 107 -16.55 -6.96 -10.80
CA GLN A 107 -16.06 -5.68 -11.32
C GLN A 107 -14.54 -5.64 -11.53
N LEU A 108 -13.84 -6.71 -11.13
CA LEU A 108 -12.43 -6.98 -11.41
C LEU A 108 -12.28 -8.33 -12.12
N ALA A 109 -11.22 -8.48 -12.92
CA ALA A 109 -10.94 -9.74 -13.60
C ALA A 109 -10.27 -10.75 -12.66
N ASP A 110 -10.66 -12.02 -12.72
CA ASP A 110 -9.88 -13.12 -12.13
C ASP A 110 -8.56 -13.29 -12.89
N ILE A 111 -7.45 -13.12 -12.18
CA ILE A 111 -6.08 -13.28 -12.67
C ILE A 111 -5.33 -14.44 -11.99
N SER A 112 -6.05 -15.26 -11.22
CA SER A 112 -5.48 -16.33 -10.37
C SER A 112 -4.52 -17.25 -11.11
N SER A 113 -4.88 -17.72 -12.30
CA SER A 113 -4.07 -18.67 -13.07
C SER A 113 -2.70 -18.08 -13.46
N TYR A 114 -2.66 -16.81 -13.82
CA TYR A 114 -1.45 -16.12 -14.22
C TYR A 114 -0.56 -15.81 -13.02
N VAL A 115 -1.17 -15.39 -11.89
CA VAL A 115 -0.45 -15.08 -10.66
C VAL A 115 0.14 -16.34 -10.02
N LYS A 116 -0.63 -17.43 -9.96
CA LYS A 116 -0.15 -18.73 -9.43
C LYS A 116 0.99 -19.34 -10.28
N ALA A 117 1.13 -18.91 -11.54
CA ALA A 117 2.24 -19.32 -12.41
C ALA A 117 3.52 -18.50 -12.19
N LEU A 118 3.50 -17.43 -11.40
CA LEU A 118 4.71 -16.66 -11.09
C LEU A 118 5.68 -17.51 -10.25
N PRO A 119 6.97 -17.54 -10.59
CA PRO A 119 7.94 -18.43 -9.92
C PRO A 119 8.16 -18.13 -8.44
N TYR A 120 7.72 -16.98 -7.99
CA TYR A 120 7.82 -16.51 -6.60
C TYR A 120 6.47 -16.44 -5.88
N PHE A 121 5.41 -17.01 -6.47
CA PHE A 121 4.05 -16.99 -5.88
C PHE A 121 4.02 -17.41 -4.40
N SER A 122 4.75 -18.45 -4.05
CA SER A 122 4.83 -18.94 -2.66
C SER A 122 5.52 -17.99 -1.67
N LYS A 123 6.16 -16.94 -2.18
CA LYS A 123 6.87 -15.96 -1.36
C LYS A 123 6.01 -14.77 -0.93
N TYR A 124 4.81 -14.58 -1.50
CA TYR A 124 3.94 -13.51 -1.06
C TYR A 124 3.67 -13.54 0.45
N ASN A 125 3.57 -12.38 1.04
CA ASN A 125 2.96 -12.21 2.35
C ASN A 125 1.46 -12.55 2.22
N LYS A 126 1.04 -13.64 2.86
CA LYS A 126 -0.33 -14.16 2.71
C LYS A 126 -1.39 -13.17 3.17
N ALA A 127 -1.12 -12.39 4.23
CA ALA A 127 -2.07 -11.38 4.70
C ALA A 127 -2.26 -10.28 3.65
N VAL A 128 -1.16 -9.82 3.03
CA VAL A 128 -1.21 -8.76 2.01
C VAL A 128 -1.82 -9.25 0.69
N LEU A 129 -1.54 -10.50 0.29
CA LEU A 129 -2.17 -11.09 -0.92
C LEU A 129 -3.67 -11.31 -0.73
N ALA A 130 -4.11 -11.58 0.50
CA ALA A 130 -5.53 -11.78 0.82
C ALA A 130 -6.37 -10.52 0.51
N GLU A 131 -5.79 -9.32 0.61
CA GLU A 131 -6.48 -8.06 0.28
C GLU A 131 -6.83 -7.94 -1.21
N GLY A 132 -6.11 -8.63 -2.08
CA GLY A 132 -6.41 -8.74 -3.52
C GLY A 132 -7.17 -10.02 -3.90
N THR A 133 -7.79 -10.71 -2.92
CA THR A 133 -8.48 -11.99 -3.12
C THR A 133 -9.95 -11.85 -2.73
N ASP A 134 -10.84 -12.23 -3.62
CA ASP A 134 -12.29 -12.18 -3.39
C ASP A 134 -12.78 -13.30 -2.42
N SER A 135 -14.06 -13.30 -2.07
CA SER A 135 -14.65 -14.28 -1.16
C SER A 135 -14.68 -15.71 -1.73
N LYS A 136 -14.50 -15.87 -3.05
CA LYS A 136 -14.42 -17.16 -3.75
C LYS A 136 -12.99 -17.70 -3.81
N GLY A 137 -12.01 -16.95 -3.30
CA GLY A 137 -10.59 -17.30 -3.36
C GLY A 137 -9.92 -17.01 -4.70
N GLN A 138 -10.55 -16.18 -5.55
CA GLN A 138 -9.96 -15.71 -6.80
C GLN A 138 -9.06 -14.51 -6.53
N ILE A 139 -7.86 -14.50 -7.09
CA ILE A 139 -6.97 -13.33 -7.05
C ILE A 139 -7.44 -12.37 -8.12
N VAL A 140 -7.91 -11.19 -7.72
CA VAL A 140 -8.48 -10.15 -8.59
C VAL A 140 -7.58 -8.93 -8.71
N ALA A 141 -6.59 -8.80 -7.81
CA ALA A 141 -5.58 -7.75 -7.83
C ALA A 141 -4.29 -8.19 -7.14
N LEU A 142 -3.17 -7.55 -7.44
CA LEU A 142 -1.87 -7.80 -6.83
C LEU A 142 -1.39 -6.61 -6.01
N PRO A 143 -0.74 -6.82 -4.86
CA PRO A 143 -0.27 -5.72 -4.04
C PRO A 143 0.82 -4.92 -4.75
N LYS A 144 0.61 -3.61 -4.87
CA LYS A 144 1.58 -2.64 -5.37
C LYS A 144 2.43 -2.06 -4.23
N GLY A 145 1.79 -1.77 -3.12
CA GLY A 145 2.39 -1.22 -1.91
C GLY A 145 1.46 -1.41 -0.72
N ALA A 146 2.05 -1.60 0.44
CA ALA A 146 1.31 -1.80 1.68
C ALA A 146 2.00 -1.08 2.84
N TYR A 147 1.22 -0.59 3.80
CA TYR A 147 1.71 -0.07 5.06
C TYR A 147 1.06 -0.82 6.22
N ALA A 148 1.76 -0.87 7.34
CA ALA A 148 1.17 -1.17 8.63
C ALA A 148 1.20 0.09 9.47
N GLN A 149 0.20 0.30 10.31
CA GLN A 149 0.25 1.38 11.27
C GLN A 149 1.40 1.16 12.24
N ALA A 150 2.10 2.23 12.57
CA ALA A 150 3.30 2.20 13.39
C ALA A 150 3.35 3.39 14.36
N LEU A 151 4.12 3.24 15.41
CA LEU A 151 4.40 4.34 16.32
C LEU A 151 5.64 5.11 15.83
N HIS A 152 5.42 6.37 15.47
CA HIS A 152 6.47 7.33 15.14
C HIS A 152 6.85 8.10 16.40
N TYR A 153 8.14 8.25 16.66
CA TYR A 153 8.60 8.95 17.88
C TYR A 153 9.81 9.83 17.62
N ASN A 154 9.85 10.96 18.32
CA ASN A 154 10.91 11.94 18.22
C ASN A 154 12.05 11.60 19.19
N ARG A 155 13.14 11.07 18.66
CA ARG A 155 14.31 10.61 19.41
C ARG A 155 14.98 11.73 20.22
N LYS A 156 14.94 12.97 19.69
CA LYS A 156 15.50 14.14 20.40
C LYS A 156 14.67 14.47 21.64
N LEU A 157 13.33 14.51 21.51
CA LEU A 157 12.43 14.75 22.64
C LEU A 157 12.51 13.62 23.67
N PHE A 158 12.66 12.35 23.23
CA PHE A 158 12.93 11.23 24.14
C PHE A 158 14.19 11.50 24.98
N SER A 159 15.31 11.82 24.35
CA SER A 159 16.56 12.12 25.06
C SER A 159 16.44 13.30 26.03
N GLN A 160 15.74 14.37 25.62
CA GLN A 160 15.49 15.55 26.45
C GLN A 160 14.60 15.23 27.66
N ALA A 161 13.70 14.26 27.53
CA ALA A 161 12.85 13.77 28.61
C ALA A 161 13.57 12.77 29.55
N GLY A 162 14.83 12.40 29.26
CA GLY A 162 15.55 11.37 29.97
C GLY A 162 15.19 9.94 29.61
N LEU A 163 14.43 9.77 28.51
CA LEU A 163 14.05 8.47 27.95
C LEU A 163 15.15 7.95 27.03
N ASN A 164 15.22 6.61 26.89
CA ASN A 164 16.17 6.00 25.98
C ASN A 164 15.60 5.95 24.55
N PRO A 165 16.11 6.71 23.57
CA PRO A 165 15.59 6.74 22.21
C PRO A 165 15.79 5.42 21.43
N ASN A 166 16.56 4.46 21.97
CA ASN A 166 16.75 3.13 21.40
C ASN A 166 15.82 2.07 22.01
N LYS A 167 14.96 2.47 22.95
CA LYS A 167 13.95 1.61 23.60
C LYS A 167 12.58 2.27 23.52
N PRO A 168 11.95 2.30 22.34
CA PRO A 168 10.61 2.88 22.22
C PRO A 168 9.59 2.09 23.05
N PRO A 169 8.45 2.70 23.42
CA PRO A 169 7.40 2.04 24.18
C PRO A 169 6.82 0.85 23.40
N THR A 170 6.50 -0.22 24.11
CA THR A 170 5.95 -1.48 23.60
C THR A 170 4.53 -1.76 24.09
N THR A 171 4.01 -0.93 24.98
CA THR A 171 2.63 -0.97 25.49
C THR A 171 2.03 0.43 25.49
N TRP A 172 0.70 0.52 25.41
CA TRP A 172 0.01 1.81 25.50
C TRP A 172 0.25 2.53 26.83
N ALA A 173 0.35 1.79 27.93
CA ALA A 173 0.72 2.38 29.22
C ALA A 173 2.13 3.01 29.21
N GLN A 174 3.08 2.44 28.46
CA GLN A 174 4.38 3.07 28.25
C GLN A 174 4.28 4.29 27.35
N VAL A 175 3.43 4.27 26.29
CA VAL A 175 3.18 5.46 25.46
C VAL A 175 2.67 6.61 26.30
N GLU A 176 1.72 6.35 27.19
CA GLU A 176 1.16 7.33 28.14
C GLU A 176 2.25 7.88 29.10
N THR A 177 3.01 6.99 29.74
CA THR A 177 4.11 7.39 30.66
C THR A 177 5.17 8.21 29.95
N ASP A 178 5.60 7.79 28.75
CA ASP A 178 6.61 8.49 27.96
C ASP A 178 6.08 9.84 27.45
N ALA A 179 4.79 9.91 27.08
CA ALA A 179 4.14 11.15 26.68
C ALA A 179 4.13 12.18 27.82
N LEU A 180 3.78 11.73 29.03
CA LEU A 180 3.81 12.59 30.22
C LEU A 180 5.23 13.10 30.52
N ALA A 181 6.24 12.22 30.46
CA ALA A 181 7.63 12.59 30.68
C ALA A 181 8.13 13.62 29.65
N ILE A 182 7.81 13.42 28.37
CA ILE A 182 8.14 14.37 27.30
C ILE A 182 7.48 15.72 27.56
N SER A 183 6.18 15.73 27.83
CA SER A 183 5.44 16.97 28.06
C SER A 183 5.98 17.75 29.24
N GLN A 184 6.22 17.10 30.38
CA GLN A 184 6.74 17.73 31.59
C GLN A 184 8.17 18.29 31.42
N LYS A 185 9.03 17.60 30.68
CA LYS A 185 10.44 17.97 30.55
C LYS A 185 10.73 18.93 29.41
N THR A 186 9.92 18.90 28.36
CA THR A 186 10.20 19.65 27.13
C THR A 186 9.18 20.74 26.82
N GLY A 187 8.02 20.72 27.48
CA GLY A 187 6.88 21.60 27.15
C GLY A 187 6.23 21.30 25.80
N LYS A 188 6.62 20.21 25.13
CA LYS A 188 6.02 19.78 23.86
C LYS A 188 4.98 18.68 24.10
N PRO A 189 3.94 18.54 23.23
CA PRO A 189 3.05 17.39 23.29
C PRO A 189 3.85 16.07 23.23
N GLY A 190 3.62 15.20 24.22
CA GLY A 190 4.27 13.89 24.26
C GLY A 190 3.63 12.90 23.30
N TYR A 191 2.31 12.93 23.16
CA TYR A 191 1.55 12.19 22.16
C TYR A 191 0.52 13.09 21.49
N VAL A 192 0.32 12.92 20.18
CA VAL A 192 -0.72 13.65 19.44
C VAL A 192 -1.57 12.64 18.68
N GLN A 193 -2.88 12.79 18.80
CA GLN A 193 -3.88 12.09 18.01
C GLN A 193 -4.30 12.96 16.84
N MET A 194 -4.43 12.39 15.63
CA MET A 194 -5.17 13.06 14.56
C MET A 194 -6.63 13.17 14.98
N ALA A 195 -7.20 14.37 14.87
CA ALA A 195 -8.55 14.65 15.36
C ALA A 195 -9.37 15.52 14.41
N LYS A 196 -8.86 15.77 13.19
CA LYS A 196 -9.56 16.55 12.18
C LYS A 196 -10.75 15.77 11.61
N ASP A 197 -11.82 16.48 11.31
CA ASP A 197 -13.05 15.96 10.67
C ASP A 197 -12.81 15.77 9.16
N ASP A 198 -11.93 14.84 8.83
CA ASP A 198 -11.56 14.47 7.46
C ASP A 198 -11.26 12.96 7.35
N ASN A 199 -11.89 12.15 8.22
CA ASN A 199 -11.75 10.70 8.39
C ASN A 199 -10.44 10.27 9.06
N THR A 200 -9.48 11.16 9.28
CA THR A 200 -8.19 10.78 9.89
C THR A 200 -8.30 10.51 11.39
N ALA A 201 -9.22 11.17 12.09
CA ALA A 201 -9.46 10.89 13.51
C ALA A 201 -9.99 9.48 13.71
N GLY A 202 -11.03 9.10 12.97
CA GLY A 202 -11.61 7.74 13.01
C GLY A 202 -10.64 6.66 12.54
N TRP A 203 -9.83 6.95 11.51
CA TRP A 203 -8.80 6.03 11.02
C TRP A 203 -7.77 5.68 12.12
N ILE A 204 -7.24 6.68 12.82
CA ILE A 204 -6.26 6.45 13.87
C ILE A 204 -6.91 5.86 15.12
N LEU A 205 -8.14 6.26 15.49
CA LEU A 205 -8.87 5.60 16.56
C LEU A 205 -9.07 4.11 16.26
N THR A 206 -9.50 3.77 15.04
CA THR A 206 -9.65 2.37 14.58
C THR A 206 -8.34 1.60 14.75
N THR A 207 -7.21 2.22 14.42
CA THR A 207 -5.88 1.65 14.61
C THR A 207 -5.60 1.29 16.08
N VAL A 208 -5.89 2.21 17.00
CA VAL A 208 -5.72 1.96 18.45
C VAL A 208 -6.66 0.85 18.91
N VAL A 209 -7.92 0.87 18.48
CA VAL A 209 -8.93 -0.16 18.83
C VAL A 209 -8.49 -1.55 18.35
N TYR A 210 -7.98 -1.67 17.12
CA TYR A 210 -7.48 -2.95 16.59
C TYR A 210 -6.28 -3.44 17.37
N SER A 211 -5.40 -2.54 17.79
CA SER A 211 -4.25 -2.86 18.63
C SER A 211 -4.65 -3.38 20.02
N LEU A 212 -5.82 -2.99 20.51
CA LEU A 212 -6.45 -3.47 21.74
C LEU A 212 -7.28 -4.74 21.54
N GLY A 213 -7.48 -5.19 20.29
CA GLY A 213 -8.22 -6.40 19.95
C GLY A 213 -9.72 -6.20 19.65
N GLY A 214 -10.18 -4.95 19.54
CA GLY A 214 -11.51 -4.61 19.04
C GLY A 214 -11.62 -4.72 17.52
N ARG A 215 -12.83 -4.55 17.00
CA ARG A 215 -13.15 -4.43 15.58
C ARG A 215 -14.23 -3.38 15.39
N MET A 216 -14.20 -2.66 14.27
CA MET A 216 -15.20 -1.65 13.94
C MET A 216 -16.41 -2.24 13.25
N GLU A 217 -16.25 -3.42 12.68
CA GLU A 217 -17.34 -4.18 12.07
C GLU A 217 -17.16 -5.68 12.26
N THR A 218 -18.24 -6.43 12.07
CA THR A 218 -18.25 -7.89 12.05
C THR A 218 -19.12 -8.37 10.90
N GLY A 219 -18.86 -9.57 10.40
CA GLY A 219 -19.53 -10.08 9.20
C GLY A 219 -18.88 -9.58 7.91
N ILE A 220 -19.44 -9.94 6.76
CA ILE A 220 -18.92 -9.62 5.42
C ILE A 220 -20.09 -9.27 4.50
N GLY A 221 -19.91 -8.31 3.61
CA GLY A 221 -20.90 -7.90 2.62
C GLY A 221 -22.23 -7.51 3.26
N SER A 222 -23.35 -8.02 2.76
CA SER A 222 -24.70 -7.72 3.29
C SER A 222 -24.97 -8.17 4.73
N LYS A 223 -24.04 -8.95 5.32
CA LYS A 223 -24.11 -9.38 6.73
C LYS A 223 -23.23 -8.54 7.64
N ALA A 224 -22.55 -7.56 7.12
CA ALA A 224 -21.70 -6.68 7.90
C ALA A 224 -22.53 -5.89 8.92
N LYS A 225 -21.96 -5.71 10.10
CA LYS A 225 -22.57 -4.97 11.20
C LYS A 225 -21.52 -4.07 11.85
N ALA A 226 -21.89 -2.82 12.07
CA ALA A 226 -21.10 -1.90 12.86
C ALA A 226 -20.96 -2.38 14.31
N THR A 227 -19.76 -2.22 14.86
CA THR A 227 -19.45 -2.56 16.26
C THR A 227 -18.56 -1.48 16.88
N LEU A 228 -18.87 -0.20 16.62
CA LEU A 228 -18.05 0.92 17.08
C LEU A 228 -18.09 1.12 18.60
N ASP A 229 -19.18 0.73 19.25
CA ASP A 229 -19.42 0.88 20.69
C ASP A 229 -18.86 -0.28 21.54
N ASN A 230 -17.88 -1.02 21.00
CA ASN A 230 -17.24 -2.13 21.70
C ASN A 230 -16.33 -1.67 22.86
N PRO A 231 -16.04 -2.56 23.85
CA PRO A 231 -15.21 -2.20 25.01
C PRO A 231 -13.82 -1.68 24.67
N GLN A 232 -13.20 -2.10 23.56
CA GLN A 232 -11.88 -1.65 23.15
C GLN A 232 -11.90 -0.22 22.61
N THR A 233 -13.00 0.18 21.96
CA THR A 233 -13.20 1.58 21.54
C THR A 233 -13.37 2.48 22.76
N VAL A 234 -14.16 2.07 23.75
CA VAL A 234 -14.27 2.80 25.02
C VAL A 234 -12.91 2.90 25.72
N ALA A 235 -12.14 1.82 25.75
CA ALA A 235 -10.78 1.83 26.36
C ALA A 235 -9.83 2.77 25.62
N ALA A 236 -9.83 2.79 24.27
CA ALA A 236 -9.01 3.69 23.49
C ALA A 236 -9.37 5.16 23.73
N LEU A 237 -10.66 5.50 23.77
CA LEU A 237 -11.12 6.87 24.05
C LEU A 237 -10.82 7.30 25.50
N ASN A 238 -10.96 6.39 26.47
CA ASN A 238 -10.57 6.66 27.85
C ASN A 238 -9.07 6.91 27.99
N LEU A 239 -8.21 6.21 27.24
CA LEU A 239 -6.76 6.47 27.19
C LEU A 239 -6.50 7.90 26.67
N LEU A 240 -7.10 8.29 25.55
CA LEU A 240 -6.97 9.64 25.00
C LEU A 240 -7.48 10.70 26.01
N HIS A 241 -8.64 10.46 26.62
CA HIS A 241 -9.21 11.35 27.65
C HIS A 241 -8.26 11.52 28.83
N HIS A 242 -7.67 10.44 29.33
CA HIS A 242 -6.72 10.48 30.45
C HIS A 242 -5.45 11.27 30.08
N MET A 243 -4.82 10.98 28.95
CA MET A 243 -3.65 11.73 28.48
C MET A 243 -3.95 13.21 28.23
N ARG A 244 -5.19 13.54 27.81
CA ARG A 244 -5.61 14.91 27.59
C ARG A 244 -5.89 15.69 28.86
N TRP A 245 -6.73 15.13 29.74
CA TRP A 245 -7.34 15.87 30.86
C TRP A 245 -6.68 15.62 32.22
N THR A 246 -6.06 14.47 32.40
CA THR A 246 -5.34 14.11 33.64
C THR A 246 -3.86 14.42 33.52
N ASP A 247 -3.21 13.92 32.48
CA ASP A 247 -1.78 14.07 32.27
C ASP A 247 -1.40 15.40 31.63
N ASN A 248 -2.33 16.00 30.88
CA ASN A 248 -2.08 17.18 30.06
C ASN A 248 -0.87 16.98 29.11
N SER A 249 -0.70 15.77 28.57
CA SER A 249 0.46 15.37 27.78
C SER A 249 0.27 15.51 26.26
N MET A 250 -0.93 15.94 25.81
CA MET A 250 -1.28 16.02 24.38
C MET A 250 -1.19 17.43 23.80
N GLY A 251 -0.85 18.44 24.60
CA GLY A 251 -0.83 19.85 24.20
C GLY A 251 -2.23 20.44 24.06
N SER A 252 -2.34 21.56 23.33
CA SER A 252 -3.60 22.32 23.18
C SER A 252 -4.14 22.39 21.75
N ASN A 253 -3.41 21.93 20.76
CA ASN A 253 -3.87 21.88 19.38
C ASN A 253 -4.38 20.46 19.08
N PHE A 254 -5.60 20.35 18.59
CA PHE A 254 -6.24 19.05 18.25
C PHE A 254 -6.70 18.98 16.80
N ASP A 255 -6.62 20.07 16.02
CA ASP A 255 -7.01 20.13 14.62
C ASP A 255 -5.88 19.60 13.71
N TYR A 256 -5.41 18.39 13.97
CA TYR A 256 -4.42 17.73 13.14
C TYR A 256 -5.06 16.71 12.22
N GLY A 257 -5.00 16.97 10.90
CA GLY A 257 -5.12 15.94 9.89
C GLY A 257 -3.75 15.30 9.57
N TRP A 258 -3.72 14.43 8.57
CA TRP A 258 -2.52 13.69 8.21
C TRP A 258 -1.34 14.60 7.81
N SER A 259 -1.59 15.60 6.98
CA SER A 259 -0.52 16.53 6.54
C SER A 259 -0.01 17.40 7.68
N ASP A 260 -0.92 17.88 8.53
CA ASP A 260 -0.60 18.83 9.60
C ASP A 260 0.28 18.16 10.68
N ILE A 261 -0.04 16.92 11.06
CA ILE A 261 0.75 16.18 12.07
C ILE A 261 2.14 15.83 11.56
N ASN A 262 2.27 15.46 10.28
CA ASN A 262 3.56 15.18 9.66
C ASN A 262 4.47 16.41 9.64
N GLN A 263 3.92 17.58 9.30
CA GLN A 263 4.66 18.84 9.36
C GLN A 263 5.08 19.21 10.79
N ALA A 264 4.14 19.07 11.76
CA ALA A 264 4.44 19.35 13.17
C ALA A 264 5.51 18.42 13.74
N PHE A 265 5.46 17.12 13.38
CA PHE A 265 6.46 16.15 13.79
C PHE A 265 7.83 16.42 13.17
N ALA A 266 7.88 16.69 11.87
CA ALA A 266 9.13 17.04 11.17
C ALA A 266 9.77 18.32 11.73
N ALA A 267 8.95 19.28 12.16
CA ALA A 267 9.41 20.51 12.86
C ALA A 267 9.89 20.26 14.32
N GLY A 268 9.80 19.01 14.83
CA GLY A 268 10.21 18.66 16.18
C GLY A 268 9.23 19.06 17.27
N ASN A 269 7.97 19.30 16.94
CA ASN A 269 6.94 19.79 17.85
C ASN A 269 6.04 18.68 18.44
N VAL A 270 6.26 17.41 18.09
CA VAL A 270 5.46 16.26 18.53
C VAL A 270 6.39 15.17 19.02
N GLY A 271 6.09 14.59 20.19
CA GLY A 271 6.84 13.49 20.78
C GLY A 271 6.58 12.16 20.12
N MET A 272 5.32 11.78 20.04
CA MET A 272 4.85 10.52 19.43
C MET A 272 3.53 10.73 18.70
N TYR A 273 3.30 9.96 17.64
CA TYR A 273 2.01 9.82 16.95
C TYR A 273 1.93 8.50 16.20
N VAL A 274 0.74 8.12 15.76
CA VAL A 274 0.51 6.90 14.96
C VAL A 274 0.21 7.29 13.51
N SER A 275 0.83 6.60 12.57
CA SER A 275 0.60 6.73 11.12
C SER A 275 1.13 5.52 10.37
N GLY A 276 0.96 5.48 9.05
CA GLY A 276 1.53 4.44 8.18
C GLY A 276 3.05 4.37 8.27
N SER A 277 3.59 3.17 8.30
CA SER A 277 5.04 2.93 8.45
C SER A 277 5.90 3.55 7.33
N ASP A 278 5.31 3.82 6.18
CA ASP A 278 5.93 4.38 4.98
C ASP A 278 5.97 5.92 4.94
N VAL A 279 5.41 6.59 5.95
CA VAL A 279 5.27 8.06 6.00
C VAL A 279 6.61 8.80 5.90
N TYR A 280 7.75 8.15 6.21
CA TYR A 280 9.06 8.79 6.15
C TYR A 280 9.38 9.39 4.79
N THR A 281 8.88 8.79 3.71
CA THR A 281 9.00 9.36 2.35
C THR A 281 8.38 10.75 2.28
N ASN A 282 7.17 10.92 2.82
CA ASN A 282 6.48 12.21 2.87
C ASN A 282 7.21 13.20 3.78
N LEU A 283 7.67 12.75 4.96
CA LEU A 283 8.41 13.60 5.89
C LEU A 283 9.69 14.19 5.26
N VAL A 284 10.37 13.44 4.41
CA VAL A 284 11.55 13.92 3.66
C VAL A 284 11.12 14.89 2.54
N GLN A 285 10.15 14.48 1.72
CA GLN A 285 9.82 15.20 0.49
C GLN A 285 9.00 16.48 0.73
N ALA A 286 8.03 16.42 1.66
CA ALA A 286 7.11 17.52 1.91
C ALA A 286 7.51 18.38 3.13
N SER A 287 8.22 17.81 4.10
CA SER A 287 8.45 18.46 5.40
C SER A 287 9.94 18.62 5.74
N ASN A 288 10.85 18.15 4.91
CA ASN A 288 12.32 18.27 5.08
C ASN A 288 12.79 17.88 6.49
N ILE A 289 12.34 16.73 7.00
CA ILE A 289 12.66 16.27 8.35
C ILE A 289 14.17 16.12 8.57
N ASP A 290 14.64 16.51 9.76
CA ASP A 290 15.96 16.11 10.24
C ASP A 290 15.97 14.59 10.54
N PRO A 291 16.75 13.78 9.80
CA PRO A 291 16.78 12.33 10.00
C PRO A 291 17.15 11.89 11.41
N SER A 292 17.89 12.72 12.15
CA SER A 292 18.37 12.40 13.49
C SER A 292 17.26 12.29 14.54
N ILE A 293 16.14 12.99 14.31
CA ILE A 293 15.01 12.98 15.24
C ILE A 293 14.04 11.81 15.03
N TYR A 294 14.10 11.15 13.89
CA TYR A 294 13.12 10.14 13.52
C TYR A 294 13.35 8.78 14.18
N GLY A 295 12.33 8.22 14.78
CA GLY A 295 12.27 6.84 15.25
C GLY A 295 10.98 6.17 14.80
N LEU A 296 11.06 4.88 14.45
CA LEU A 296 9.93 4.07 14.04
C LEU A 296 9.90 2.77 14.86
N ALA A 297 8.75 2.50 15.46
CA ALA A 297 8.51 1.31 16.26
C ALA A 297 7.23 0.58 15.84
N PRO A 298 7.13 -0.73 16.09
CA PRO A 298 5.86 -1.43 15.95
C PRO A 298 4.78 -0.77 16.81
N LEU A 299 3.54 -0.81 16.35
CA LEU A 299 2.42 -0.35 17.15
C LEU A 299 2.31 -1.22 18.42
N PRO A 300 2.11 -0.66 19.62
CA PRO A 300 1.86 -1.45 20.82
C PRO A 300 0.61 -2.31 20.70
N LEU A 301 0.71 -3.61 20.93
CA LEU A 301 -0.44 -4.53 20.89
C LEU A 301 -0.78 -5.04 22.27
N ALA A 302 -2.07 -5.15 22.58
CA ALA A 302 -2.56 -5.81 23.78
C ALA A 302 -2.23 -7.32 23.77
N LYS A 303 -2.09 -7.91 24.94
CA LYS A 303 -1.84 -9.34 25.09
C LYS A 303 -3.12 -10.14 24.96
N ASN A 304 -3.75 -10.11 23.79
CA ASN A 304 -4.90 -10.95 23.47
C ASN A 304 -4.83 -11.42 22.00
N LYS A 305 -5.53 -12.52 21.69
CA LYS A 305 -5.48 -13.17 20.37
C LYS A 305 -6.09 -12.33 19.22
N ASN A 306 -6.89 -11.34 19.56
CA ASN A 306 -7.57 -10.51 18.58
C ASN A 306 -6.80 -9.21 18.29
N ALA A 307 -5.77 -8.88 19.12
CA ALA A 307 -4.95 -7.71 18.89
C ALA A 307 -4.16 -7.82 17.58
N GLY A 308 -4.17 -6.75 16.81
CA GLY A 308 -3.46 -6.70 15.54
C GLY A 308 -3.17 -5.26 15.10
N VAL A 309 -2.32 -5.13 14.12
CA VAL A 309 -1.98 -3.84 13.52
C VAL A 309 -2.83 -3.61 12.28
N LEU A 310 -3.48 -2.46 12.19
CA LEU A 310 -4.19 -2.08 10.98
C LEU A 310 -3.20 -1.95 9.83
N GLY A 311 -3.51 -2.61 8.72
CA GLY A 311 -2.76 -2.52 7.48
C GLY A 311 -3.64 -2.02 6.35
N GLY A 312 -3.07 -1.19 5.52
CA GLY A 312 -3.70 -0.68 4.32
C GLY A 312 -2.74 -0.68 3.15
N GLY A 313 -3.18 -0.22 2.01
CA GLY A 313 -2.34 -0.17 0.83
C GLY A 313 -3.11 -0.02 -0.48
N THR A 314 -2.37 -0.23 -1.55
CA THR A 314 -2.87 -0.15 -2.92
C THR A 314 -2.56 -1.42 -3.68
N LEU A 315 -3.50 -1.87 -4.48
CA LEU A 315 -3.41 -3.03 -5.36
C LEU A 315 -3.44 -2.58 -6.82
N ALA A 316 -2.82 -3.35 -7.68
CA ALA A 316 -2.95 -3.25 -9.13
C ALA A 316 -3.98 -4.28 -9.61
N ALA A 317 -5.09 -3.80 -10.13
CA ALA A 317 -6.23 -4.58 -10.59
C ALA A 317 -6.33 -4.60 -12.11
N VAL A 318 -7.09 -5.57 -12.64
CA VAL A 318 -7.35 -5.73 -14.08
C VAL A 318 -8.84 -5.56 -14.34
N LYS A 319 -9.20 -4.77 -15.38
CA LYS A 319 -10.60 -4.52 -15.75
C LYS A 319 -11.36 -5.82 -16.04
N PRO A 320 -12.64 -5.93 -15.69
CA PRO A 320 -13.41 -7.18 -15.82
C PRO A 320 -13.55 -7.64 -17.27
N SER A 321 -13.61 -6.72 -18.23
CA SER A 321 -13.75 -7.00 -19.66
C SER A 321 -12.46 -7.43 -20.36
N ALA A 322 -11.32 -7.53 -19.63
CA ALA A 322 -10.06 -7.96 -20.21
C ALA A 322 -10.13 -9.42 -20.70
N ASN A 323 -9.74 -9.67 -21.94
CA ASN A 323 -9.65 -11.01 -22.49
C ASN A 323 -8.41 -11.76 -21.97
N THR A 324 -8.29 -13.04 -22.30
CA THR A 324 -7.19 -13.93 -21.85
C THR A 324 -5.80 -13.34 -22.14
N ALA A 325 -5.59 -12.78 -23.34
CA ALA A 325 -4.30 -12.21 -23.72
C ALA A 325 -4.00 -10.89 -22.95
N GLU A 326 -5.02 -10.06 -22.77
CA GLU A 326 -4.91 -8.83 -21.97
C GLU A 326 -4.62 -9.12 -20.51
N ARG A 327 -5.27 -10.13 -19.88
CA ARG A 327 -4.99 -10.55 -18.49
C ARG A 327 -3.56 -11.05 -18.33
N ALA A 328 -3.09 -11.89 -19.27
CA ALA A 328 -1.71 -12.37 -19.25
C ALA A 328 -0.70 -11.22 -19.39
N ALA A 329 -0.96 -10.27 -20.30
CA ALA A 329 -0.12 -9.10 -20.49
C ALA A 329 -0.16 -8.17 -19.26
N ALA A 330 -1.32 -8.00 -18.65
CA ALA A 330 -1.51 -7.19 -17.46
C ALA A 330 -0.69 -7.73 -16.26
N VAL A 331 -0.74 -9.04 -16.00
CA VAL A 331 0.05 -9.63 -14.90
C VAL A 331 1.55 -9.51 -15.18
N LYS A 332 2.02 -9.66 -16.43
CA LYS A 332 3.42 -9.40 -16.79
C LYS A 332 3.83 -7.95 -16.55
N TRP A 333 2.94 -6.99 -16.83
CA TRP A 333 3.20 -5.58 -16.55
C TRP A 333 3.28 -5.32 -15.04
N ILE A 334 2.32 -5.85 -14.26
CA ILE A 334 2.29 -5.71 -12.80
C ILE A 334 3.57 -6.30 -12.18
N ASP A 335 3.97 -7.51 -12.59
CA ASP A 335 5.22 -8.15 -12.18
C ASP A 335 6.44 -7.26 -12.49
N PHE A 336 6.56 -6.79 -13.73
CA PHE A 336 7.69 -5.95 -14.14
C PHE A 336 7.73 -4.62 -13.38
N PHE A 337 6.59 -3.94 -13.28
CA PHE A 337 6.55 -2.55 -12.84
C PHE A 337 6.55 -2.42 -11.31
N TYR A 338 5.79 -3.25 -10.61
CA TYR A 338 5.62 -3.13 -9.16
C TYR A 338 6.44 -4.15 -8.35
N GLU A 339 6.53 -5.40 -8.82
CA GLU A 339 7.07 -6.49 -8.01
C GLU A 339 8.54 -6.81 -8.30
N SER A 340 8.97 -6.67 -9.56
CA SER A 340 10.35 -6.99 -9.95
C SER A 340 11.43 -6.29 -9.11
N PRO A 341 11.25 -5.04 -8.64
CA PRO A 341 12.21 -4.40 -7.73
C PRO A 341 12.35 -5.11 -6.38
N LEU A 342 11.39 -5.95 -5.99
CA LEU A 342 11.39 -6.66 -4.71
C LEU A 342 11.86 -8.12 -4.83
N ILE A 343 11.87 -8.67 -6.07
CA ILE A 343 12.16 -10.09 -6.31
C ILE A 343 13.38 -10.32 -7.22
N SER A 344 13.86 -9.30 -7.94
CA SER A 344 15.01 -9.36 -8.85
C SER A 344 16.11 -8.42 -8.38
N LYS A 345 17.31 -8.95 -8.14
CA LYS A 345 18.48 -8.15 -7.72
C LYS A 345 18.79 -7.02 -8.69
N ALA A 346 18.78 -7.30 -10.00
CA ALA A 346 19.10 -6.31 -11.03
C ALA A 346 18.09 -5.15 -11.01
N GLN A 347 16.79 -5.48 -10.90
CA GLN A 347 15.72 -4.49 -10.85
C GLN A 347 15.73 -3.69 -9.53
N ALA A 348 15.97 -4.36 -8.39
CA ALA A 348 16.14 -3.70 -7.10
C ALA A 348 17.25 -2.65 -7.11
N ILE A 349 18.43 -3.02 -7.63
CA ILE A 349 19.58 -2.10 -7.72
C ILE A 349 19.26 -0.93 -8.64
N ARG A 350 18.70 -1.19 -9.83
CA ARG A 350 18.34 -0.14 -10.78
C ARG A 350 17.32 0.84 -10.20
N ASN A 351 16.27 0.32 -9.56
CA ASN A 351 15.26 1.14 -8.89
C ASN A 351 15.90 2.01 -7.80
N ALA A 352 16.74 1.42 -6.95
CA ALA A 352 17.44 2.16 -5.90
C ALA A 352 18.36 3.26 -6.47
N GLN A 353 19.09 2.98 -7.57
CA GLN A 353 19.91 3.98 -8.26
C GLN A 353 19.07 5.13 -8.82
N THR A 354 17.91 4.83 -9.40
CA THR A 354 16.97 5.84 -9.91
C THR A 354 16.45 6.73 -8.79
N LEU A 355 16.04 6.14 -7.66
CA LEU A 355 15.57 6.90 -6.49
C LEU A 355 16.67 7.83 -5.94
N VAL A 356 17.91 7.32 -5.80
CA VAL A 356 19.06 8.12 -5.35
C VAL A 356 19.34 9.28 -6.31
N ALA A 357 19.35 9.02 -7.62
CA ALA A 357 19.57 10.06 -8.64
C ALA A 357 18.49 11.17 -8.56
N ASN A 358 17.27 10.81 -8.20
CA ASN A 358 16.16 11.74 -8.01
C ASN A 358 16.08 12.32 -6.57
N LYS A 359 17.10 12.12 -5.75
CA LYS A 359 17.16 12.56 -4.34
C LYS A 359 15.99 12.03 -3.50
N GLN A 360 15.53 10.81 -3.82
CA GLN A 360 14.43 10.17 -3.11
C GLN A 360 14.91 9.21 -2.03
N PRO A 361 14.13 8.97 -0.97
CA PRO A 361 14.47 7.99 0.05
C PRO A 361 14.53 6.57 -0.50
N VAL A 362 15.55 5.82 -0.09
CA VAL A 362 15.73 4.40 -0.38
C VAL A 362 15.81 3.62 0.92
N GLY A 363 15.01 2.56 1.04
CA GLY A 363 14.99 1.69 2.21
C GLY A 363 14.00 2.13 3.30
N VAL A 364 13.02 2.96 2.97
CA VAL A 364 11.92 3.28 3.89
C VAL A 364 11.15 2.00 4.23
N PRO A 365 10.98 1.68 5.52
CA PRO A 365 10.20 0.51 5.93
C PRO A 365 8.73 0.67 5.56
N ALA A 366 8.16 -0.41 5.02
CA ALA A 366 6.74 -0.54 4.74
C ALA A 366 6.27 -1.93 5.16
N LEU A 367 4.98 -2.22 5.07
CA LEU A 367 4.50 -3.59 5.24
C LEU A 367 5.03 -4.45 4.08
N PRO A 368 5.82 -5.50 4.36
CA PRO A 368 6.41 -6.29 3.29
C PRO A 368 5.37 -7.01 2.43
N LEU A 369 5.44 -6.85 1.11
CA LEU A 369 4.59 -7.57 0.15
C LEU A 369 4.95 -9.06 0.06
N PHE A 370 6.17 -9.40 0.42
CA PHE A 370 6.69 -10.77 0.43
C PHE A 370 7.08 -11.23 1.83
N ASN A 371 7.31 -12.52 1.99
CA ASN A 371 7.72 -13.11 3.26
C ASN A 371 9.08 -12.55 3.74
N LYS A 372 9.39 -12.78 5.02
CA LYS A 372 10.60 -12.27 5.65
C LYS A 372 11.88 -12.61 4.90
N ALA A 373 12.00 -13.84 4.39
CA ALA A 373 13.21 -14.28 3.69
C ALA A 373 13.45 -13.47 2.40
N GLN A 374 12.40 -13.21 1.62
CA GLN A 374 12.50 -12.40 0.41
C GLN A 374 12.71 -10.91 0.74
N TYR A 375 12.07 -10.41 1.79
CA TYR A 375 12.29 -9.04 2.27
C TYR A 375 13.76 -8.86 2.67
N ASP A 376 14.29 -9.69 3.55
CA ASP A 376 15.68 -9.60 4.01
C ASP A 376 16.65 -9.68 2.82
N LEU A 377 16.38 -10.57 1.86
CA LEU A 377 17.19 -10.72 0.65
C LEU A 377 17.19 -9.44 -0.19
N SER A 378 16.01 -8.85 -0.42
CA SER A 378 15.89 -7.59 -1.18
C SER A 378 16.63 -6.43 -0.48
N GLN A 379 16.59 -6.36 0.84
CA GLN A 379 17.32 -5.36 1.62
C GLN A 379 18.84 -5.51 1.45
N THR A 380 19.37 -6.73 1.33
CA THR A 380 20.80 -6.94 1.05
C THR A 380 21.22 -6.39 -0.31
N TRP A 381 20.35 -6.45 -1.31
CA TRP A 381 20.64 -5.95 -2.65
C TRP A 381 20.74 -4.43 -2.72
N ILE A 382 19.86 -3.73 -2.00
CA ILE A 382 19.80 -2.27 -2.00
C ILE A 382 20.64 -1.62 -0.88
N LYS A 383 21.28 -2.41 -0.02
CA LYS A 383 22.04 -1.92 1.14
C LYS A 383 23.02 -0.77 0.80
N PRO A 384 23.77 -0.78 -0.33
CA PRO A 384 24.68 0.32 -0.68
C PRO A 384 23.98 1.64 -1.00
N TYR A 385 22.69 1.61 -1.28
CA TYR A 385 21.87 2.75 -1.69
C TYR A 385 20.96 3.28 -0.60
N ILE A 386 20.82 2.55 0.53
CA ILE A 386 19.97 2.97 1.65
C ILE A 386 20.48 4.31 2.18
N ASN A 387 19.61 5.33 2.13
CA ASN A 387 19.92 6.69 2.54
C ASN A 387 18.98 7.21 3.64
N VAL A 388 18.16 6.33 4.22
CA VAL A 388 17.29 6.62 5.37
C VAL A 388 17.95 6.16 6.68
N PRO A 389 17.57 6.68 7.86
CA PRO A 389 18.15 6.30 9.14
C PRO A 389 17.66 4.91 9.60
N ILE A 390 17.94 3.87 8.81
CA ILE A 390 17.40 2.51 9.01
C ILE A 390 17.69 1.92 10.39
N GLY A 391 18.82 2.29 11.01
CA GLY A 391 19.15 1.87 12.37
C GLY A 391 18.13 2.34 13.42
N GLN A 392 17.54 3.52 13.21
CA GLN A 392 16.50 4.10 14.07
C GLN A 392 15.11 3.51 13.80
N MET A 393 14.94 2.83 12.67
CA MET A 393 13.72 2.16 12.25
C MET A 393 13.76 0.64 12.51
N LYS A 394 14.90 0.14 13.02
CA LYS A 394 15.13 -1.29 13.29
C LYS A 394 14.06 -1.93 14.19
N PRO A 395 13.54 -1.27 15.25
CA PRO A 395 12.46 -1.85 16.04
C PRO A 395 11.27 -2.29 15.16
N PHE A 396 10.83 -1.43 14.24
CA PHE A 396 9.74 -1.76 13.31
C PHE A 396 10.12 -2.89 12.35
N THR A 397 11.24 -2.79 11.64
CA THR A 397 11.63 -3.78 10.63
C THR A 397 11.85 -5.18 11.18
N THR A 398 12.17 -5.30 12.46
CA THR A 398 12.26 -6.61 13.15
C THR A 398 10.94 -7.07 13.75
N GLY A 399 10.09 -6.14 14.19
CA GLY A 399 8.84 -6.42 14.89
C GLY A 399 7.66 -6.75 13.99
N ILE A 400 7.57 -6.12 12.82
CA ILE A 400 6.39 -6.20 11.94
C ILE A 400 6.02 -7.63 11.52
N PHE A 401 6.98 -8.51 11.33
CA PHE A 401 6.74 -9.90 10.97
C PHE A 401 6.13 -10.74 12.10
N ASN A 402 6.11 -10.21 13.33
CA ASN A 402 5.50 -10.84 14.50
C ASN A 402 4.13 -10.25 14.86
N GLN A 403 3.66 -9.26 14.10
CA GLN A 403 2.36 -8.65 14.30
C GLN A 403 1.32 -9.23 13.34
N THR A 404 0.13 -9.51 13.84
CA THR A 404 -1.02 -9.87 12.99
C THR A 404 -1.49 -8.61 12.29
N VAL A 405 -1.47 -8.61 10.97
CA VAL A 405 -2.05 -7.54 10.16
C VAL A 405 -3.56 -7.73 10.08
N VAL A 406 -4.31 -6.67 10.30
CA VAL A 406 -5.77 -6.64 10.24
C VAL A 406 -6.17 -5.63 9.17
N PRO A 407 -7.01 -6.01 8.20
CA PRO A 407 -7.48 -5.07 7.18
C PRO A 407 -8.33 -3.95 7.79
N GLU A 408 -8.45 -2.87 7.05
CA GLU A 408 -9.40 -1.80 7.36
C GLU A 408 -10.84 -2.34 7.35
N PRO A 409 -11.83 -1.64 7.96
CA PRO A 409 -13.24 -2.02 7.83
C PRO A 409 -13.65 -2.06 6.35
N GLU A 410 -14.21 -3.18 5.87
CA GLU A 410 -14.42 -3.38 4.42
C GLU A 410 -15.80 -2.89 3.93
N ALA A 411 -16.80 -2.85 4.81
CA ALA A 411 -18.18 -2.65 4.38
C ALA A 411 -18.52 -1.19 4.05
N ALA A 412 -17.99 -0.23 4.82
CA ALA A 412 -18.19 1.20 4.60
C ALA A 412 -17.06 2.00 5.26
N THR A 413 -15.82 1.77 4.85
CA THR A 413 -14.59 2.25 5.49
C THR A 413 -14.64 3.74 5.83
N GLN A 414 -14.92 4.58 4.83
CA GLN A 414 -14.87 6.03 5.01
C GLN A 414 -16.00 6.53 5.91
N SER A 415 -17.19 5.95 5.82
CA SER A 415 -18.33 6.30 6.66
C SER A 415 -18.14 5.83 8.11
N VAL A 416 -17.48 4.69 8.33
CA VAL A 416 -17.05 4.24 9.66
C VAL A 416 -16.07 5.23 10.27
N TYR A 417 -15.05 5.67 9.53
CA TYR A 417 -14.08 6.64 10.03
C TYR A 417 -14.73 7.99 10.33
N HIS A 418 -15.51 8.52 9.39
CA HIS A 418 -16.22 9.78 9.58
C HIS A 418 -17.15 9.76 10.80
N SER A 419 -17.85 8.64 11.05
CA SER A 419 -18.71 8.49 12.22
C SER A 419 -17.95 8.60 13.55
N LEU A 420 -16.63 8.37 13.56
CA LEU A 420 -15.78 8.41 14.74
C LEU A 420 -15.05 9.76 14.91
N ASP A 421 -14.96 10.59 13.86
CA ASP A 421 -14.22 11.86 13.92
C ASP A 421 -14.77 12.77 15.03
N ALA A 422 -16.07 13.03 15.03
CA ALA A 422 -16.72 13.85 16.05
C ALA A 422 -16.58 13.27 17.48
N VAL A 423 -16.47 11.94 17.62
CA VAL A 423 -16.27 11.30 18.94
C VAL A 423 -14.87 11.59 19.46
N VAL A 424 -13.85 11.48 18.60
CA VAL A 424 -12.45 11.80 18.97
C VAL A 424 -12.32 13.28 19.31
N GLU A 425 -12.85 14.16 18.46
CA GLU A 425 -12.82 15.61 18.68
C GLU A 425 -13.45 15.97 20.03
N ALA A 426 -14.65 15.46 20.32
CA ALA A 426 -15.33 15.74 21.56
C ALA A 426 -14.54 15.27 22.79
N VAL A 427 -13.96 14.07 22.77
CA VAL A 427 -13.15 13.55 23.88
C VAL A 427 -11.92 14.43 24.16
N LEU A 428 -11.36 15.06 23.14
CA LEU A 428 -10.19 15.92 23.27
C LEU A 428 -10.53 17.38 23.61
N THR A 429 -11.75 17.85 23.32
CA THR A 429 -12.16 19.24 23.52
C THR A 429 -13.14 19.44 24.65
N ASP A 430 -13.89 18.42 25.05
CA ASP A 430 -14.82 18.45 26.19
C ASP A 430 -14.46 17.39 27.23
N LYS A 431 -14.01 17.85 28.42
CA LYS A 431 -13.67 16.97 29.56
C LYS A 431 -14.85 16.09 30.01
N ASN A 432 -16.08 16.53 29.79
CA ASN A 432 -17.31 15.85 30.22
C ASN A 432 -18.00 15.08 29.07
N ALA A 433 -17.31 14.87 27.94
CA ALA A 433 -17.85 14.13 26.81
C ALA A 433 -18.41 12.76 27.20
N ASN A 434 -19.65 12.48 26.85
CA ASN A 434 -20.29 11.20 27.13
C ASN A 434 -19.92 10.17 26.06
N ILE A 435 -18.78 9.52 26.25
CA ILE A 435 -18.19 8.55 25.31
C ILE A 435 -19.21 7.48 24.91
N GLN A 436 -19.96 6.91 25.87
CA GLN A 436 -20.89 5.82 25.57
C GLN A 436 -22.03 6.27 24.67
N SER A 437 -22.66 7.42 24.97
CA SER A 437 -23.73 7.96 24.15
C SER A 437 -23.29 8.31 22.75
N MET A 438 -22.10 8.92 22.62
CA MET A 438 -21.54 9.30 21.33
C MET A 438 -21.17 8.08 20.48
N LEU A 439 -20.62 7.01 21.09
CA LEU A 439 -20.33 5.77 20.37
C LEU A 439 -21.60 5.06 19.91
N GLN A 440 -22.68 5.07 20.68
CA GLN A 440 -23.98 4.52 20.25
C GLN A 440 -24.52 5.26 19.02
N GLN A 441 -24.41 6.58 19.00
CA GLN A 441 -24.81 7.39 17.85
C GLN A 441 -23.92 7.09 16.62
N ALA A 442 -22.61 7.09 16.80
CA ALA A 442 -21.64 6.76 15.74
C ALA A 442 -21.89 5.34 15.18
N ASN A 443 -22.16 4.36 16.06
CA ASN A 443 -22.47 2.99 15.63
C ASN A 443 -23.76 2.93 14.79
N SER A 444 -24.79 3.69 15.14
CA SER A 444 -26.02 3.77 14.36
C SER A 444 -25.80 4.40 12.99
N THR A 445 -25.00 5.46 12.91
CA THR A 445 -24.64 6.13 11.66
C THR A 445 -23.84 5.19 10.75
N ALA A 446 -22.79 4.54 11.28
CA ALA A 446 -22.01 3.56 10.55
C ALA A 446 -22.84 2.37 10.07
N GLN A 447 -23.79 1.86 10.91
CA GLN A 447 -24.68 0.78 10.50
C GLN A 447 -25.61 1.19 9.35
N SER A 448 -26.07 2.43 9.33
CA SER A 448 -26.88 2.94 8.24
C SER A 448 -26.10 2.98 6.92
N ALA A 449 -24.85 3.45 6.95
CA ALA A 449 -23.96 3.47 5.79
C ALA A 449 -23.67 2.03 5.28
N ILE A 450 -23.32 1.11 6.18
CA ILE A 450 -23.11 -0.31 5.83
C ILE A 450 -24.36 -0.90 5.17
N SER A 451 -25.55 -0.55 5.65
CA SER A 451 -26.80 -1.09 5.12
C SER A 451 -27.20 -0.48 3.77
N SER A 452 -26.78 0.74 3.48
CA SER A 452 -27.00 1.41 2.18
C SER A 452 -25.99 0.99 1.11
N GLY A 453 -24.86 0.42 1.53
CA GLY A 453 -23.76 0.05 0.61
C GLY A 453 -22.92 1.25 0.17
N ASP A 454 -22.81 2.25 1.03
CA ASP A 454 -22.00 3.47 0.81
C ASP A 454 -20.51 3.20 0.86
#